data_455064d46d3907c75bb09600b0dc1b8e
#
_entry.id   455064d46d3907c75bb09600b0dc1b8e
#
_cell.length_a   1.000
_cell.length_b   1.000
_cell.length_c   1.000
_cell.angle_alpha   90.00
_cell.angle_beta   90.00
_cell.angle_gamma   90.00
#
_symmetry.space_group_name_H-M   'P 1'
#
loop_
_entity.id
_entity.type
_entity.pdbx_description
1 polymer ?
#
loop_
_entity_poly.entity_id
_entity_poly.type
_entity_poly.pdbx_seq_one_letter_code
_entity_poly.pdbx_strand_id
1 'polypeptide(L)'
;MAKVRPQGIRTLFLASLGFLLIGALLGYFASADVGHLALPILREMRHSFGNVYAKGAWLRLFWLIFVHNTVSIALVMLLGFVLGIYPAWNLCLNGLVIGYLLHSDAVLHGIAPWRLIVFGLAPHGIFELTAVFWASSVGLLNGWAVLRVIAGLARRVLLPRKAVAVRGVEQSQSTPVQHFREVLDYNLHVLPILVALLLVAAFIESRITPILIQIGIGHSIR
;
A
#
# COMPACT_ATOMS: atom_id res chain seq x y z
N MET A 1 -8.65 -5.82 27.31
CA MET A 1 -7.84 -6.47 26.25
C MET A 1 -6.74 -5.51 25.83
N ALA A 2 -5.50 -5.76 26.24
CA ALA A 2 -4.35 -4.95 25.83
C ALA A 2 -4.14 -5.14 24.32
N LYS A 3 -4.22 -4.05 23.55
CA LYS A 3 -3.92 -4.07 22.12
C LYS A 3 -2.46 -4.47 21.93
N VAL A 4 -2.21 -5.73 21.63
CA VAL A 4 -0.88 -6.22 21.25
C VAL A 4 -0.52 -5.54 19.93
N ARG A 5 0.25 -4.45 20.00
CA ARG A 5 0.88 -3.87 18.81
C ARG A 5 2.18 -4.65 18.58
N PRO A 6 2.33 -5.37 17.46
CA PRO A 6 3.57 -6.07 17.16
C PRO A 6 4.74 -5.11 17.18
N GLN A 7 5.85 -5.55 17.80
CA GLN A 7 7.09 -4.77 17.79
C GLN A 7 7.56 -4.53 16.35
N GLY A 8 7.98 -3.30 16.07
CA GLY A 8 8.51 -2.93 14.76
C GLY A 8 7.48 -2.41 13.74
N ILE A 9 6.16 -2.46 14.02
CA ILE A 9 5.15 -1.99 13.06
C ILE A 9 5.35 -0.52 12.64
N ARG A 10 5.81 0.34 13.55
CA ARG A 10 6.11 1.75 13.24
C ARG A 10 7.27 1.89 12.25
N THR A 11 8.32 1.11 12.44
CA THR A 11 9.48 1.09 11.52
C THR A 11 9.06 0.58 10.15
N LEU A 12 8.21 -0.45 10.09
CA LEU A 12 7.69 -0.98 8.85
C LEU A 12 6.76 0.02 8.14
N PHE A 13 6.00 0.81 8.90
CA PHE A 13 5.19 1.89 8.34
C PHE A 13 6.06 2.98 7.69
N LEU A 14 7.15 3.39 8.34
CA LEU A 14 8.11 4.33 7.77
C LEU A 14 8.84 3.74 6.55
N ALA A 15 9.19 2.47 6.60
CA ALA A 15 9.77 1.76 5.45
C ALA A 15 8.79 1.72 4.26
N SER A 16 7.50 1.49 4.53
CA SER A 16 6.44 1.53 3.51
C SER A 16 6.35 2.89 2.83
N LEU A 17 6.41 3.98 3.61
CA LEU A 17 6.48 5.33 3.06
C LEU A 17 7.74 5.51 2.19
N GLY A 18 8.88 5.00 2.64
CA GLY A 18 10.15 5.04 1.88
C GLY A 18 10.03 4.35 0.51
N PHE A 19 9.43 3.15 0.45
CA PHE A 19 9.23 2.44 -0.82
C PHE A 19 8.33 3.22 -1.79
N LEU A 20 7.26 3.82 -1.32
CA LEU A 20 6.39 4.66 -2.16
C LEU A 20 7.14 5.90 -2.66
N LEU A 21 7.88 6.58 -1.81
CA LEU A 21 8.65 7.78 -2.19
C LEU A 21 9.74 7.45 -3.21
N ILE A 22 10.46 6.34 -3.04
CA ILE A 22 11.44 5.88 -4.03
C ILE A 22 10.76 5.64 -5.38
N GLY A 23 9.64 4.93 -5.39
CA GLY A 23 8.86 4.73 -6.61
C GLY A 23 8.42 6.06 -7.25
N ALA A 24 7.89 6.99 -6.44
CA ALA A 24 7.42 8.29 -6.93
C ALA A 24 8.56 9.15 -7.52
N LEU A 25 9.73 9.16 -6.90
CA LEU A 25 10.90 9.85 -7.43
C LEU A 25 11.37 9.22 -8.76
N LEU A 26 11.42 7.90 -8.84
CA LEU A 26 11.75 7.20 -10.10
C LEU A 26 10.72 7.51 -11.19
N GLY A 27 9.42 7.46 -10.88
CA GLY A 27 8.36 7.77 -11.83
C GLY A 27 8.42 9.20 -12.35
N TYR A 28 8.78 10.16 -11.48
CA TYR A 28 8.86 11.57 -11.83
C TYR A 28 10.12 11.92 -12.63
N PHE A 29 11.31 11.52 -12.14
CA PHE A 29 12.59 11.95 -12.70
C PHE A 29 13.11 11.04 -13.81
N ALA A 30 12.75 9.75 -13.81
CA ALA A 30 13.12 8.78 -14.83
C ALA A 30 11.92 8.36 -15.69
N SER A 31 10.96 9.24 -15.91
CA SER A 31 9.68 8.96 -16.59
C SER A 31 9.85 8.34 -17.98
N ALA A 32 10.87 8.76 -18.76
CA ALA A 32 11.18 8.21 -20.06
C ALA A 32 11.59 6.73 -19.98
N ASP A 33 12.38 6.36 -18.98
CA ASP A 33 12.92 5.00 -18.82
C ASP A 33 11.89 4.04 -18.23
N VAL A 34 11.06 4.53 -17.28
CA VAL A 34 10.11 3.69 -16.54
C VAL A 34 8.68 3.76 -17.09
N GLY A 35 8.43 4.56 -18.10
CA GLY A 35 7.09 4.73 -18.69
C GLY A 35 6.47 3.40 -19.16
N HIS A 36 7.28 2.46 -19.63
CA HIS A 36 6.83 1.13 -20.02
C HIS A 36 6.20 0.32 -18.86
N LEU A 37 6.53 0.63 -17.60
CA LEU A 37 5.93 0.03 -16.40
C LEU A 37 4.65 0.76 -15.98
N ALA A 38 4.63 2.10 -16.06
CA ALA A 38 3.51 2.92 -15.63
C ALA A 38 2.34 2.89 -16.63
N LEU A 39 2.61 2.98 -17.93
CA LEU A 39 1.59 3.09 -18.97
C LEU A 39 0.58 1.93 -19.03
N PRO A 40 0.97 0.65 -18.91
CA PRO A 40 0.00 -0.44 -18.88
C PRO A 40 -0.97 -0.32 -17.70
N ILE A 41 -0.46 0.04 -16.52
CA ILE A 41 -1.26 0.21 -15.30
C ILE A 41 -2.25 1.36 -15.49
N LEU A 42 -1.81 2.52 -16.00
CA LEU A 42 -2.67 3.67 -16.27
C LEU A 42 -3.72 3.39 -17.33
N ARG A 43 -3.37 2.62 -18.38
CA ARG A 43 -4.33 2.19 -19.41
C ARG A 43 -5.42 1.28 -18.84
N GLU A 44 -5.03 0.32 -18.00
CA GLU A 44 -5.96 -0.57 -17.33
C GLU A 44 -6.89 0.19 -16.39
N MET A 45 -6.36 1.12 -15.60
CA MET A 45 -7.17 2.01 -14.75
C MET A 45 -8.15 2.84 -15.59
N ARG A 46 -7.69 3.45 -16.68
CA ARG A 46 -8.54 4.23 -17.58
C ARG A 46 -9.64 3.36 -18.21
N HIS A 47 -9.33 2.14 -18.62
CA HIS A 47 -10.30 1.21 -19.19
C HIS A 47 -11.34 0.79 -18.15
N SER A 48 -10.91 0.46 -16.93
CA SER A 48 -11.80 -0.03 -15.87
C SER A 48 -12.71 1.06 -15.30
N PHE A 49 -12.20 2.28 -15.10
CA PHE A 49 -12.93 3.36 -14.42
C PHE A 49 -13.45 4.45 -15.37
N GLY A 50 -12.74 4.73 -16.47
CA GLY A 50 -13.01 5.87 -17.35
C GLY A 50 -14.42 5.85 -17.96
N ASN A 51 -14.90 4.70 -18.42
CA ASN A 51 -16.23 4.56 -18.99
C ASN A 51 -17.36 4.79 -17.97
N VAL A 52 -17.12 4.41 -16.72
CA VAL A 52 -18.10 4.58 -15.63
C VAL A 52 -18.14 6.04 -15.18
N TYR A 53 -16.95 6.66 -15.13
CA TYR A 53 -16.79 8.07 -14.82
C TYR A 53 -17.50 8.96 -15.85
N ALA A 54 -17.29 8.72 -17.15
CA ALA A 54 -17.89 9.50 -18.23
C ALA A 54 -19.44 9.43 -18.25
N LYS A 55 -20.03 8.33 -17.75
CA LYS A 55 -21.49 8.15 -17.67
C LYS A 55 -22.13 8.78 -16.43
N GLY A 56 -21.34 9.43 -15.55
CA GLY A 56 -21.83 10.03 -14.31
C GLY A 56 -22.40 9.04 -13.28
N ALA A 57 -22.14 7.76 -13.44
CA ALA A 57 -22.65 6.68 -12.56
C ALA A 57 -21.79 6.57 -11.28
N TRP A 58 -21.80 7.62 -10.46
CA TRP A 58 -20.95 7.76 -9.28
C TRP A 58 -21.06 6.58 -8.30
N LEU A 59 -22.25 6.01 -8.11
CA LEU A 59 -22.46 4.87 -7.21
C LEU A 59 -21.76 3.61 -7.73
N ARG A 60 -21.79 3.38 -9.06
CA ARG A 60 -21.04 2.28 -9.68
C ARG A 60 -19.54 2.52 -9.58
N LEU A 61 -19.09 3.75 -9.77
CA LEU A 61 -17.69 4.13 -9.61
C LEU A 61 -17.23 3.91 -8.17
N PHE A 62 -18.03 4.34 -7.18
CA PHE A 62 -17.77 4.10 -5.76
C PHE A 62 -17.53 2.61 -5.47
N TRP A 63 -18.42 1.74 -5.90
CA TRP A 63 -18.27 0.30 -5.65
C TRP A 63 -17.07 -0.30 -6.37
N LEU A 64 -16.78 0.12 -7.60
CA LEU A 64 -15.60 -0.34 -8.33
C LEU A 64 -14.31 0.04 -7.61
N ILE A 65 -14.17 1.30 -7.20
CA ILE A 65 -13.00 1.78 -6.46
C ILE A 65 -12.88 1.04 -5.13
N PHE A 66 -13.97 0.98 -4.36
CA PHE A 66 -13.98 0.33 -3.05
C PHE A 66 -13.57 -1.14 -3.13
N VAL A 67 -14.17 -1.91 -4.04
CA VAL A 67 -13.85 -3.33 -4.21
C VAL A 67 -12.41 -3.51 -4.70
N HIS A 68 -11.99 -2.72 -5.70
CA HIS A 68 -10.62 -2.78 -6.22
C HIS A 68 -9.58 -2.54 -5.12
N ASN A 69 -9.73 -1.46 -4.36
CA ASN A 69 -8.79 -1.11 -3.30
C ASN A 69 -8.84 -2.10 -2.13
N THR A 70 -10.02 -2.60 -1.77
CA THR A 70 -10.17 -3.62 -0.72
C THR A 70 -9.49 -4.94 -1.11
N VAL A 71 -9.69 -5.40 -2.34
CA VAL A 71 -9.00 -6.60 -2.86
C VAL A 71 -7.50 -6.38 -2.91
N SER A 72 -7.06 -5.20 -3.35
CA SER A 72 -5.63 -4.84 -3.42
C SER A 72 -4.96 -4.93 -2.05
N ILE A 73 -5.52 -4.31 -1.01
CA ILE A 73 -4.92 -4.39 0.34
C ILE A 73 -4.98 -5.80 0.92
N ALA A 74 -6.04 -6.56 0.66
CA ALA A 74 -6.13 -7.95 1.09
C ALA A 74 -5.03 -8.80 0.45
N LEU A 75 -4.77 -8.62 -0.85
CA LEU A 75 -3.67 -9.28 -1.55
C LEU A 75 -2.31 -8.85 -1.02
N VAL A 76 -2.10 -7.55 -0.73
CA VAL A 76 -0.87 -7.04 -0.13
C VAL A 76 -0.59 -7.71 1.22
N MET A 77 -1.61 -7.83 2.07
CA MET A 77 -1.47 -8.50 3.37
C MET A 77 -1.22 -10.01 3.21
N LEU A 78 -1.98 -10.68 2.33
CA LEU A 78 -1.88 -12.13 2.09
C LEU A 78 -0.55 -12.50 1.45
N LEU A 79 -0.18 -11.85 0.34
CA LEU A 79 1.07 -12.11 -0.37
C LEU A 79 2.30 -11.62 0.40
N GLY A 80 2.09 -10.81 1.45
CA GLY A 80 3.13 -10.46 2.42
C GLY A 80 3.76 -11.68 3.08
N PHE A 81 3.03 -12.78 3.26
CA PHE A 81 3.59 -14.05 3.76
C PHE A 81 4.66 -14.64 2.85
N VAL A 82 4.74 -14.24 1.58
CA VAL A 82 5.84 -14.57 0.68
C VAL A 82 7.01 -13.60 0.96
N LEU A 83 7.61 -13.73 2.14
CA LEU A 83 8.81 -13.01 2.61
C LEU A 83 8.70 -11.46 2.56
N GLY A 84 7.50 -10.91 2.48
CA GLY A 84 7.28 -9.45 2.41
C GLY A 84 7.69 -8.78 1.10
N ILE A 85 8.03 -9.54 0.06
CA ILE A 85 8.50 -9.00 -1.23
C ILE A 85 7.37 -8.24 -1.93
N TYR A 86 6.18 -8.82 -1.98
CA TYR A 86 5.04 -8.24 -2.70
C TYR A 86 4.60 -6.86 -2.15
N PRO A 87 4.44 -6.64 -0.83
CA PRO A 87 4.13 -5.30 -0.28
C PRO A 87 5.13 -4.22 -0.69
N ALA A 88 6.43 -4.51 -0.63
CA ALA A 88 7.47 -3.56 -1.02
C ALA A 88 7.40 -3.23 -2.51
N TRP A 89 7.27 -4.24 -3.36
CA TRP A 89 7.11 -4.08 -4.80
C TRP A 89 5.85 -3.30 -5.16
N ASN A 90 4.71 -3.64 -4.57
CA ASN A 90 3.44 -2.95 -4.79
C ASN A 90 3.53 -1.45 -4.44
N LEU A 91 4.15 -1.10 -3.31
CA LEU A 91 4.36 0.30 -2.94
C LEU A 91 5.26 1.05 -3.92
N CYS A 92 6.36 0.44 -4.37
CA CYS A 92 7.22 1.04 -5.38
C CYS A 92 6.47 1.28 -6.69
N LEU A 93 5.64 0.33 -7.15
CA LEU A 93 4.83 0.49 -8.36
C LEU A 93 3.77 1.58 -8.20
N ASN A 94 3.06 1.64 -7.07
CA ASN A 94 2.09 2.71 -6.82
C ASN A 94 2.78 4.08 -6.82
N GLY A 95 3.91 4.21 -6.15
CA GLY A 95 4.72 5.43 -6.18
C GLY A 95 5.14 5.80 -7.60
N LEU A 96 5.65 4.83 -8.37
CA LEU A 96 6.10 5.02 -9.75
C LEU A 96 4.95 5.55 -10.64
N VAL A 97 3.76 4.98 -10.53
CA VAL A 97 2.58 5.44 -11.28
C VAL A 97 2.20 6.86 -10.90
N ILE A 98 2.20 7.20 -9.60
CA ILE A 98 1.92 8.55 -9.12
C ILE A 98 2.96 9.54 -9.66
N GLY A 99 4.25 9.24 -9.53
CA GLY A 99 5.34 10.09 -10.02
C GLY A 99 5.29 10.29 -11.53
N TYR A 100 5.06 9.22 -12.28
CA TYR A 100 4.92 9.28 -13.73
C TYR A 100 3.71 10.15 -14.14
N LEU A 101 2.57 10.02 -13.47
CA LEU A 101 1.37 10.82 -13.73
C LEU A 101 1.66 12.31 -13.49
N LEU A 102 2.28 12.65 -12.37
CA LEU A 102 2.63 14.03 -12.03
C LEU A 102 3.58 14.65 -13.05
N HIS A 103 4.54 13.88 -13.56
CA HIS A 103 5.47 14.33 -14.59
C HIS A 103 4.76 14.51 -15.94
N SER A 104 4.01 13.50 -16.39
CA SER A 104 3.36 13.52 -17.70
C SER A 104 2.32 14.63 -17.82
N ASP A 105 1.52 14.87 -16.79
CA ASP A 105 0.55 15.94 -16.80
C ASP A 105 1.20 17.34 -16.74
N ALA A 106 2.33 17.47 -16.04
CA ALA A 106 3.10 18.70 -16.05
C ALA A 106 3.66 19.01 -17.43
N VAL A 107 4.20 18.01 -18.13
CA VAL A 107 4.82 18.17 -19.45
C VAL A 107 3.79 18.29 -20.57
N LEU A 108 2.75 17.45 -20.57
CA LEU A 108 1.79 17.37 -21.68
C LEU A 108 0.68 18.44 -21.58
N HIS A 109 0.25 18.77 -20.38
CA HIS A 109 -0.89 19.65 -20.14
C HIS A 109 -0.53 20.95 -19.41
N GLY A 110 0.73 21.16 -19.04
CA GLY A 110 1.18 22.36 -18.31
C GLY A 110 0.57 22.46 -16.90
N ILE A 111 0.06 21.37 -16.34
CA ILE A 111 -0.57 21.35 -15.03
C ILE A 111 0.51 21.23 -13.96
N ALA A 112 0.60 22.24 -13.09
CA ALA A 112 1.57 22.20 -12.01
C ALA A 112 1.32 21.00 -11.08
N PRO A 113 2.35 20.17 -10.76
CA PRO A 113 2.19 18.95 -9.97
C PRO A 113 1.46 19.13 -8.63
N TRP A 114 1.68 20.26 -7.96
CA TRP A 114 0.99 20.56 -6.70
C TRP A 114 -0.53 20.66 -6.85
N ARG A 115 -1.04 21.11 -8.01
CA ARG A 115 -2.49 21.16 -8.27
C ARG A 115 -3.08 19.76 -8.36
N LEU A 116 -2.40 18.83 -9.05
CA LEU A 116 -2.81 17.44 -9.11
C LEU A 116 -2.79 16.79 -7.73
N ILE A 117 -1.76 17.09 -6.93
CA ILE A 117 -1.67 16.59 -5.56
C ILE A 117 -2.83 17.12 -4.72
N VAL A 118 -3.06 18.44 -4.69
CA VAL A 118 -4.04 19.06 -3.80
C VAL A 118 -5.48 18.78 -4.22
N PHE A 119 -5.81 18.88 -5.49
CA PHE A 119 -7.18 18.75 -5.98
C PHE A 119 -7.52 17.34 -6.47
N GLY A 120 -6.55 16.57 -6.92
CA GLY A 120 -6.73 15.24 -7.46
C GLY A 120 -6.45 14.15 -6.43
N LEU A 121 -5.25 14.15 -5.84
CA LEU A 121 -4.77 13.04 -5.03
C LEU A 121 -5.08 13.19 -3.53
N ALA A 122 -4.83 14.35 -2.94
CA ALA A 122 -4.90 14.53 -1.49
C ALA A 122 -6.29 14.28 -0.87
N PRO A 123 -7.43 14.66 -1.49
CA PRO A 123 -8.74 14.55 -0.86
C PRO A 123 -9.09 13.11 -0.43
N HIS A 124 -8.87 12.13 -1.30
CA HIS A 124 -9.10 10.72 -1.00
C HIS A 124 -7.81 10.00 -0.55
N GLY A 125 -6.67 10.44 -1.09
CA GLY A 125 -5.36 9.81 -0.86
C GLY A 125 -4.93 9.81 0.60
N ILE A 126 -5.34 10.77 1.43
CA ILE A 126 -5.05 10.74 2.88
C ILE A 126 -5.59 9.46 3.51
N PHE A 127 -6.80 9.03 3.16
CA PHE A 127 -7.43 7.81 3.70
C PHE A 127 -6.90 6.56 3.01
N GLU A 128 -6.81 6.58 1.68
CA GLU A 128 -6.36 5.46 0.86
C GLU A 128 -4.90 5.13 1.13
N LEU A 129 -3.98 6.10 1.03
CA LEU A 129 -2.57 5.88 1.29
C LEU A 129 -2.30 5.46 2.73
N THR A 130 -3.06 5.97 3.72
CA THR A 130 -2.97 5.49 5.10
C THR A 130 -3.34 4.01 5.18
N ALA A 131 -4.41 3.57 4.51
CA ALA A 131 -4.81 2.17 4.45
C ALA A 131 -3.74 1.31 3.74
N VAL A 132 -3.23 1.77 2.60
CA VAL A 132 -2.19 1.07 1.82
C VAL A 132 -0.88 0.95 2.62
N PHE A 133 -0.42 2.02 3.27
CA PHE A 133 0.80 1.97 4.10
C PHE A 133 0.62 1.01 5.28
N TRP A 134 -0.54 1.05 5.93
CA TRP A 134 -0.80 0.16 7.06
C TRP A 134 -0.91 -1.30 6.62
N ALA A 135 -1.65 -1.58 5.53
CA ALA A 135 -1.74 -2.92 4.94
C ALA A 135 -0.36 -3.45 4.52
N SER A 136 0.46 -2.60 3.88
CA SER A 136 1.83 -2.97 3.46
C SER A 136 2.74 -3.22 4.66
N SER A 137 2.62 -2.43 5.72
CA SER A 137 3.37 -2.64 6.97
C SER A 137 3.02 -3.98 7.60
N VAL A 138 1.73 -4.34 7.58
CA VAL A 138 1.25 -5.65 8.05
C VAL A 138 1.75 -6.77 7.13
N GLY A 139 1.72 -6.58 5.82
CA GLY A 139 2.28 -7.52 4.85
C GLY A 139 3.78 -7.77 5.05
N LEU A 140 4.56 -6.72 5.28
CA LEU A 140 5.99 -6.84 5.63
C LEU A 140 6.18 -7.57 6.96
N LEU A 141 5.32 -7.30 7.95
CA LEU A 141 5.34 -8.00 9.24
C LEU A 141 5.03 -9.50 9.08
N ASN A 142 4.07 -9.84 8.20
CA ASN A 142 3.75 -11.22 7.86
C ASN A 142 4.97 -11.94 7.30
N GLY A 143 5.69 -11.32 6.37
CA GLY A 143 6.92 -11.87 5.81
C GLY A 143 8.01 -12.04 6.87
N TRP A 144 8.18 -11.08 7.76
CA TRP A 144 9.12 -11.18 8.87
C TRP A 144 8.77 -12.31 9.83
N ALA A 145 7.48 -12.51 10.13
CA ALA A 145 7.02 -13.62 10.99
C ALA A 145 7.35 -14.98 10.37
N VAL A 146 7.15 -15.14 9.05
CA VAL A 146 7.53 -16.35 8.32
C VAL A 146 9.03 -16.59 8.38
N LEU A 147 9.85 -15.56 8.12
CA LEU A 147 11.31 -15.67 8.22
C LEU A 147 11.78 -16.10 9.61
N ARG A 148 11.15 -15.58 10.67
CA ARG A 148 11.45 -16.01 12.05
C ARG A 148 11.12 -17.47 12.30
N VAL A 149 10.00 -17.97 11.76
CA VAL A 149 9.64 -19.40 11.88
C VAL A 149 10.66 -20.27 11.14
N ILE A 150 11.00 -19.94 9.89
CA ILE A 150 11.99 -20.65 9.08
C ILE A 150 13.36 -20.67 9.79
N ALA A 151 13.83 -19.50 10.26
CA ALA A 151 15.09 -19.39 10.98
C ALA A 151 15.09 -20.20 12.29
N GLY A 152 13.96 -20.23 13.00
CA GLY A 152 13.80 -21.04 14.21
C GLY A 152 13.87 -22.54 13.94
N LEU A 153 13.24 -22.99 12.85
CA LEU A 153 13.31 -24.39 12.41
C LEU A 153 14.71 -24.76 11.94
N ALA A 154 15.34 -23.93 11.11
CA ALA A 154 16.71 -24.15 10.63
C ALA A 154 17.71 -24.28 11.80
N ARG A 155 17.59 -23.40 12.81
CA ARG A 155 18.45 -23.49 14.02
C ARG A 155 18.25 -24.80 14.78
N ARG A 156 17.04 -25.31 14.89
CA ARG A 156 16.76 -26.60 15.56
C ARG A 156 17.36 -27.80 14.83
N VAL A 157 17.43 -27.71 13.48
CA VAL A 157 17.99 -28.77 12.64
C VAL A 157 19.51 -28.70 12.59
N LEU A 158 20.08 -27.51 12.48
CA LEU A 158 21.51 -27.31 12.22
C LEU A 158 22.38 -27.24 13.49
N LEU A 159 21.80 -26.88 14.66
CA LEU A 159 22.56 -26.70 15.88
C LEU A 159 22.38 -27.89 16.83
N PRO A 160 23.48 -28.38 17.48
CA PRO A 160 23.39 -29.45 18.46
C PRO A 160 22.53 -29.01 19.65
N ARG A 161 21.73 -29.96 20.19
CA ARG A 161 20.76 -29.71 21.28
C ARG A 161 21.33 -28.96 22.48
N LYS A 162 22.60 -29.17 22.84
CA LYS A 162 23.29 -28.49 23.95
C LYS A 162 23.47 -26.99 23.71
N ALA A 163 23.74 -26.58 22.49
CA ALA A 163 23.90 -25.16 22.13
C ALA A 163 22.57 -24.39 22.15
N VAL A 164 21.45 -25.06 21.90
CA VAL A 164 20.11 -24.47 21.95
C VAL A 164 19.64 -24.23 23.38
N ALA A 165 19.97 -25.14 24.30
CA ALA A 165 19.57 -25.05 25.71
C ALA A 165 20.22 -23.89 26.45
N VAL A 166 21.50 -23.59 26.20
CA VAL A 166 22.26 -22.52 26.86
C VAL A 166 21.74 -21.12 26.44
N ARG A 167 21.30 -20.95 25.18
CA ARG A 167 20.74 -19.67 24.70
C ARG A 167 19.24 -19.48 25.04
N GLY A 168 18.53 -20.54 25.37
CA GLY A 168 17.10 -20.48 25.68
C GLY A 168 16.78 -19.87 27.04
N VAL A 169 17.77 -19.74 27.94
CA VAL A 169 17.58 -19.21 29.30
C VAL A 169 17.61 -17.68 29.34
N GLU A 170 18.17 -17.00 28.30
CA GLU A 170 18.31 -15.54 28.29
C GLU A 170 17.24 -14.76 27.54
N GLN A 171 16.32 -15.40 26.83
CA GLN A 171 15.33 -14.68 26.04
C GLN A 171 13.89 -15.03 26.44
N SER A 172 13.32 -14.24 27.32
CA SER A 172 11.87 -14.06 27.56
C SER A 172 11.15 -13.46 26.33
N GLN A 173 11.52 -13.86 25.12
CA GLN A 173 10.85 -13.46 23.88
C GLN A 173 9.87 -14.57 23.46
N SER A 174 8.68 -14.18 23.00
CA SER A 174 7.68 -15.09 22.42
C SER A 174 8.33 -16.07 21.45
N THR A 175 7.93 -17.34 21.50
CA THR A 175 8.42 -18.33 20.53
C THR A 175 8.05 -17.88 19.11
N PRO A 176 8.80 -18.30 18.06
CA PRO A 176 8.49 -17.91 16.67
C PRO A 176 7.03 -18.22 16.29
N VAL A 177 6.47 -19.31 16.80
CA VAL A 177 5.07 -19.70 16.56
C VAL A 177 4.09 -18.80 17.30
N GLN A 178 4.40 -18.41 18.55
CA GLN A 178 3.55 -17.44 19.29
C GLN A 178 3.54 -16.09 18.58
N HIS A 179 4.70 -15.60 18.17
CA HIS A 179 4.80 -14.36 17.40
C HIS A 179 4.00 -14.43 16.09
N PHE A 180 4.04 -15.55 15.37
CA PHE A 180 3.25 -15.75 14.16
C PHE A 180 1.74 -15.67 14.43
N ARG A 181 1.25 -16.27 15.52
CA ARG A 181 -0.15 -16.17 15.94
C ARG A 181 -0.55 -14.75 16.30
N GLU A 182 0.29 -14.01 17.04
CA GLU A 182 0.06 -12.59 17.38
C GLU A 182 -0.07 -11.74 16.12
N VAL A 183 0.73 -12.02 15.10
CA VAL A 183 0.67 -11.34 13.80
C VAL A 183 -0.62 -11.67 13.06
N LEU A 184 -1.09 -12.92 13.07
CA LEU A 184 -2.37 -13.31 12.48
C LEU A 184 -3.55 -12.62 13.18
N ASP A 185 -3.56 -12.61 14.50
CA ASP A 185 -4.59 -11.91 15.28
C ASP A 185 -4.60 -10.42 14.98
N TYR A 186 -3.42 -9.81 14.84
CA TYR A 186 -3.30 -8.40 14.46
C TYR A 186 -3.88 -8.12 13.06
N ASN A 187 -3.64 -9.00 12.08
CA ASN A 187 -4.23 -8.89 10.74
C ASN A 187 -5.76 -8.81 10.79
N LEU A 188 -6.39 -9.70 11.58
CA LEU A 188 -7.86 -9.75 11.71
C LEU A 188 -8.43 -8.49 12.37
N HIS A 189 -7.72 -7.89 13.33
CA HIS A 189 -8.17 -6.67 14.00
C HIS A 189 -7.96 -5.40 13.16
N VAL A 190 -6.94 -5.38 12.32
CA VAL A 190 -6.63 -4.21 11.48
C VAL A 190 -7.49 -4.17 10.23
N LEU A 191 -7.80 -5.32 9.62
CA LEU A 191 -8.53 -5.40 8.37
C LEU A 191 -9.84 -4.58 8.34
N PRO A 192 -10.76 -4.66 9.33
CA PRO A 192 -11.99 -3.85 9.30
C PRO A 192 -11.72 -2.34 9.36
N ILE A 193 -10.65 -1.91 10.03
CA ILE A 193 -10.25 -0.49 10.08
C ILE A 193 -9.79 -0.03 8.71
N LEU A 194 -8.98 -0.85 8.03
CA LEU A 194 -8.51 -0.56 6.68
C LEU A 194 -9.67 -0.48 5.69
N VAL A 195 -10.62 -1.42 5.77
CA VAL A 195 -11.83 -1.43 4.93
C VAL A 195 -12.67 -0.17 5.16
N ALA A 196 -12.81 0.29 6.41
CA ALA A 196 -13.51 1.53 6.72
C ALA A 196 -12.81 2.77 6.12
N LEU A 197 -11.48 2.84 6.19
CA LEU A 197 -10.71 3.91 5.54
C LEU A 197 -10.91 3.92 4.02
N LEU A 198 -10.88 2.76 3.39
CA LEU A 198 -11.10 2.64 1.94
C LEU A 198 -12.54 2.97 1.53
N LEU A 199 -13.53 2.68 2.37
CA LEU A 199 -14.91 3.08 2.12
C LEU A 199 -15.02 4.61 2.05
N VAL A 200 -14.39 5.31 3.00
CA VAL A 200 -14.34 6.78 3.02
C VAL A 200 -13.57 7.31 1.82
N ALA A 201 -12.41 6.73 1.51
CA ALA A 201 -11.61 7.13 0.34
C ALA A 201 -12.40 6.99 -0.96
N ALA A 202 -13.04 5.84 -1.20
CA ALA A 202 -13.84 5.57 -2.39
C ALA A 202 -15.03 6.54 -2.54
N PHE A 203 -15.67 6.92 -1.42
CA PHE A 203 -16.73 7.93 -1.44
C PHE A 203 -16.19 9.30 -1.86
N ILE A 204 -15.08 9.74 -1.27
CA ILE A 204 -14.46 11.02 -1.60
C ILE A 204 -14.01 11.01 -3.06
N GLU A 205 -13.37 9.95 -3.53
CA GLU A 205 -12.86 9.83 -4.90
C GLU A 205 -13.99 9.83 -5.94
N SER A 206 -15.07 9.09 -5.68
CA SER A 206 -16.18 8.99 -6.63
C SER A 206 -17.09 10.23 -6.67
N ARG A 207 -17.16 11.00 -5.61
CA ARG A 207 -18.13 12.10 -5.49
C ARG A 207 -17.49 13.49 -5.35
N ILE A 208 -16.45 13.61 -4.54
CA ILE A 208 -15.86 14.90 -4.17
C ILE A 208 -14.68 15.25 -5.08
N THR A 209 -13.77 14.33 -5.33
CA THR A 209 -12.56 14.57 -6.14
C THR A 209 -12.87 15.12 -7.54
N PRO A 210 -13.89 14.64 -8.29
CA PRO A 210 -14.22 15.19 -9.60
C PRO A 210 -14.56 16.69 -9.57
N ILE A 211 -15.29 17.11 -8.53
CA ILE A 211 -15.67 18.51 -8.34
C ILE A 211 -14.44 19.36 -8.05
N LEU A 212 -13.55 18.87 -7.17
CA LEU A 212 -12.30 19.57 -6.83
C LEU A 212 -11.35 19.69 -8.03
N ILE A 213 -11.26 18.67 -8.87
CA ILE A 213 -10.48 18.71 -10.12
C ILE A 213 -11.03 19.78 -11.06
N GLN A 214 -12.35 19.88 -11.22
CA GLN A 214 -12.97 20.91 -12.05
C GLN A 214 -12.67 22.33 -11.54
N ILE A 215 -12.69 22.53 -10.22
CA ILE A 215 -12.40 23.84 -9.60
C ILE A 215 -10.90 24.18 -9.72
N GLY A 216 -10.02 23.22 -9.40
CA GLY A 216 -8.58 23.48 -9.28
C GLY A 216 -7.81 23.39 -10.60
N ILE A 217 -8.29 22.61 -11.57
CA ILE A 217 -7.56 22.25 -12.80
C ILE A 217 -8.35 22.63 -14.06
N GLY A 218 -9.67 22.66 -14.00
CA GLY A 218 -10.57 22.79 -15.16
C GLY A 218 -10.35 24.01 -16.07
N HIS A 219 -9.65 25.05 -15.61
CA HIS A 219 -9.28 26.19 -16.44
C HIS A 219 -7.96 25.99 -17.23
N SER A 220 -7.20 24.94 -16.94
CA SER A 220 -5.91 24.65 -17.58
C SER A 220 -5.99 23.62 -18.72
N ILE A 221 -7.19 23.07 -18.98
CA ILE A 221 -7.44 22.04 -20.01
C ILE A 221 -8.18 22.62 -21.25
N ARG A 222 -8.27 23.96 -21.37
CA ARG A 222 -8.83 24.63 -22.55
C ARG A 222 -7.75 25.05 -23.52
#